data_e68590a3de9316a8e1b4293de989c358
#
_entry.id   e68590a3de9316a8e1b4293de989c358
#
_cell.length_a   1.000
_cell.length_b   1.000
_cell.length_c   1.000
_cell.angle_alpha   90.00
_cell.angle_beta   90.00
_cell.angle_gamma   90.00
#
_symmetry.space_group_name_H-M   'P 1'
#
loop_
_entity.id
_entity.type
_entity.pdbx_description
1 polymer ?
#
loop_
_entity_poly.entity_id
_entity_poly.type
_entity_poly.pdbx_seq_one_letter_code
_entity_poly.pdbx_strand_id
1 'polypeptide(L)'
;MSEPILKAEHLGITFGGLKAVSDFNMTINAGELVGLIGPNGAGKTTVFNLLTGVYQPTEGEFFLDGKRMNGKKTYQVVRAGIARTFQNIRLFDQMTVEENVLVAFNESFTYRLGGAIFRTPTFWKQERDMHAKAIDLLRIFGLEGLAETEA
;
A
#
# COMPACT_ATOMS: atom_id res chain seq x y z
N MET A 1 16.64 -20.04 11.31
CA MET A 1 16.31 -18.61 11.43
C MET A 1 15.33 -18.32 10.31
N SER A 2 14.18 -17.72 10.61
CA SER A 2 13.18 -17.35 9.59
C SER A 2 13.79 -16.25 8.70
N GLU A 3 13.54 -16.31 7.40
CA GLU A 3 13.93 -15.22 6.50
C GLU A 3 13.21 -13.93 6.90
N PRO A 4 13.87 -12.77 6.80
CA PRO A 4 13.25 -11.50 7.12
C PRO A 4 12.12 -11.16 6.13
N ILE A 5 11.07 -10.53 6.64
CA ILE A 5 9.93 -10.10 5.83
C ILE A 5 10.32 -8.97 4.87
N LEU A 6 11.18 -8.05 5.36
CA LEU A 6 11.72 -6.96 4.56
C LEU A 6 13.23 -6.83 4.81
N LYS A 7 13.98 -6.68 3.72
CA LYS A 7 15.41 -6.46 3.77
C LYS A 7 15.80 -5.38 2.77
N ALA A 8 16.52 -4.35 3.23
CA ALA A 8 17.14 -3.34 2.39
C ALA A 8 18.66 -3.42 2.56
N GLU A 9 19.39 -3.44 1.46
CA GLU A 9 20.86 -3.60 1.42
C GLU A 9 21.45 -2.47 0.58
N HIS A 10 22.29 -1.63 1.24
CA HIS A 10 23.02 -0.52 0.63
C HIS A 10 22.11 0.42 -0.20
N LEU A 11 20.84 0.57 0.23
CA LEU A 11 19.83 1.31 -0.51
C LEU A 11 20.18 2.78 -0.56
N GLY A 12 20.18 3.36 -1.75
CA GLY A 12 20.50 4.75 -1.97
C GLY A 12 19.72 5.38 -3.13
N ILE A 13 19.58 6.71 -3.06
CA ILE A 13 19.00 7.50 -4.14
C ILE A 13 19.66 8.86 -4.27
N THR A 14 19.92 9.25 -5.51
CA THR A 14 20.49 10.54 -5.88
C THR A 14 19.55 11.29 -6.81
N PHE A 15 19.22 12.55 -6.48
CA PHE A 15 18.40 13.46 -7.28
C PHE A 15 19.26 14.61 -7.82
N GLY A 16 19.45 14.71 -9.12
CA GLY A 16 20.17 15.84 -9.75
C GLY A 16 21.54 16.12 -9.10
N GLY A 17 22.27 15.06 -8.67
CA GLY A 17 23.54 15.16 -7.99
C GLY A 17 23.47 15.25 -6.46
N LEU A 18 22.30 15.49 -5.87
CA LEU A 18 22.12 15.45 -4.42
C LEU A 18 21.82 14.02 -3.96
N LYS A 19 22.68 13.44 -3.15
CA LYS A 19 22.49 12.12 -2.54
C LYS A 19 21.55 12.25 -1.34
N ALA A 20 20.28 11.93 -1.53
CA ALA A 20 19.24 12.08 -0.51
C ALA A 20 19.19 10.91 0.50
N VAL A 21 19.57 9.72 0.06
CA VAL A 21 19.77 8.52 0.91
C VAL A 21 21.06 7.85 0.45
N SER A 22 21.89 7.41 1.39
CA SER A 22 23.14 6.72 1.11
C SER A 22 23.32 5.56 2.06
N ASP A 23 23.63 4.38 1.49
CA ASP A 23 23.99 3.18 2.24
C ASP A 23 22.98 2.80 3.34
N PHE A 24 21.68 2.94 3.05
CA PHE A 24 20.64 2.57 4.00
C PHE A 24 20.48 1.04 4.04
N ASN A 25 20.64 0.51 5.25
CA ASN A 25 20.52 -0.92 5.53
C ASN A 25 19.42 -1.13 6.58
N MET A 26 18.51 -2.07 6.34
CA MET A 26 17.44 -2.40 7.27
C MET A 26 16.99 -3.85 7.08
N THR A 27 16.68 -4.50 8.19
CA THR A 27 16.09 -5.84 8.21
C THR A 27 14.90 -5.82 9.16
N ILE A 28 13.75 -6.32 8.72
CA ILE A 28 12.53 -6.47 9.53
C ILE A 28 12.09 -7.92 9.48
N ASN A 29 11.91 -8.52 10.64
CA ASN A 29 11.36 -9.85 10.79
C ASN A 29 9.84 -9.81 11.03
N ALA A 30 9.17 -10.95 10.86
CA ALA A 30 7.75 -11.04 11.12
C ALA A 30 7.42 -10.66 12.58
N GLY A 31 6.41 -9.80 12.76
CA GLY A 31 5.97 -9.33 14.08
C GLY A 31 6.83 -8.22 14.69
N GLU A 32 7.88 -7.75 14.03
CA GLU A 32 8.69 -6.64 14.53
C GLU A 32 8.03 -5.28 14.27
N LEU A 33 8.19 -4.38 15.25
CA LEU A 33 7.91 -2.95 15.13
C LEU A 33 9.25 -2.20 15.05
N VAL A 34 9.51 -1.55 13.91
CA VAL A 34 10.76 -0.82 13.66
C VAL A 34 10.48 0.67 13.51
N GLY A 35 11.24 1.52 14.22
CA GLY A 35 11.17 2.97 14.13
C GLY A 35 12.33 3.57 13.32
N LEU A 36 12.01 4.38 12.30
CA LEU A 36 13.01 5.18 11.59
C LEU A 36 13.06 6.59 12.18
N ILE A 37 14.12 6.88 12.92
CA ILE A 37 14.30 8.13 13.68
C ILE A 37 15.38 8.99 13.02
N GLY A 38 15.21 10.31 13.08
CA GLY A 38 16.20 11.27 12.59
C GLY A 38 15.60 12.67 12.46
N PRO A 39 16.45 13.72 12.32
CA PRO A 39 16.01 15.10 12.17
C PRO A 39 15.21 15.32 10.88
N ASN A 40 14.58 16.50 10.73
CA ASN A 40 13.95 16.90 9.49
C ASN A 40 15.02 17.01 8.39
N GLY A 41 14.69 16.49 7.19
CA GLY A 41 15.65 16.41 6.08
C GLY A 41 16.58 15.20 6.10
N ALA A 42 16.56 14.34 7.12
CA ALA A 42 17.41 13.14 7.18
C ALA A 42 17.03 12.01 6.18
N GLY A 43 16.14 12.26 5.23
CA GLY A 43 15.78 11.29 4.21
C GLY A 43 14.73 10.24 4.62
N LYS A 44 14.11 10.34 5.81
CA LYS A 44 13.10 9.37 6.27
C LYS A 44 11.97 9.13 5.27
N THR A 45 11.34 10.21 4.79
CA THR A 45 10.29 10.16 3.77
C THR A 45 10.80 9.56 2.47
N THR A 46 12.05 9.84 2.10
CA THR A 46 12.70 9.29 0.90
C THR A 46 12.88 7.77 1.02
N VAL A 47 13.30 7.28 2.21
CA VAL A 47 13.36 5.83 2.49
C VAL A 47 11.98 5.19 2.35
N PHE A 48 10.94 5.76 2.95
CA PHE A 48 9.57 5.25 2.78
C PHE A 48 9.12 5.25 1.31
N ASN A 49 9.48 6.29 0.54
CA ASN A 49 9.17 6.37 -0.89
C ASN A 49 9.92 5.30 -1.71
N LEU A 50 11.15 4.95 -1.32
CA LEU A 50 11.92 3.85 -1.93
C LEU A 50 11.25 2.50 -1.64
N LEU A 51 10.96 2.22 -0.37
CA LEU A 51 10.37 0.94 0.07
C LEU A 51 8.94 0.72 -0.45
N THR A 52 8.22 1.80 -0.79
CA THR A 52 6.86 1.72 -1.37
C THR A 52 6.85 1.81 -2.90
N GLY A 53 8.02 1.87 -3.55
CA GLY A 53 8.13 1.91 -5.01
C GLY A 53 7.70 3.23 -5.66
N VAL A 54 7.52 4.30 -4.86
CA VAL A 54 7.27 5.66 -5.37
C VAL A 54 8.54 6.20 -6.04
N TYR A 55 9.69 5.92 -5.44
CA TYR A 55 11.00 6.19 -6.03
C TYR A 55 11.72 4.88 -6.34
N GLN A 56 12.54 4.91 -7.39
CA GLN A 56 13.42 3.80 -7.71
C GLN A 56 14.81 4.08 -7.14
N PRO A 57 15.43 3.12 -6.43
CA PRO A 57 16.78 3.31 -5.91
C PRO A 57 17.78 3.44 -7.06
N THR A 58 18.78 4.31 -6.89
CA THR A 58 19.94 4.41 -7.79
C THR A 58 21.06 3.47 -7.37
N GLU A 59 21.09 3.06 -6.11
CA GLU A 59 22.07 2.14 -5.53
C GLU A 59 21.35 1.14 -4.61
N GLY A 60 21.93 -0.04 -4.45
CA GLY A 60 21.45 -1.08 -3.54
C GLY A 60 20.13 -1.73 -3.96
N GLU A 61 19.62 -2.55 -3.08
CA GLU A 61 18.44 -3.38 -3.37
C GLU A 61 17.55 -3.51 -2.14
N PHE A 62 16.25 -3.77 -2.39
CA PHE A 62 15.37 -4.18 -1.30
C PHE A 62 14.48 -5.37 -1.71
N PHE A 63 14.17 -6.17 -0.71
CA PHE A 63 13.46 -7.43 -0.85
C PHE A 63 12.27 -7.47 0.09
N LEU A 64 11.19 -8.08 -0.34
CA LEU A 64 10.01 -8.41 0.44
C LEU A 64 9.74 -9.91 0.30
N ASP A 65 9.68 -10.63 1.41
CA ASP A 65 9.59 -12.10 1.43
C ASP A 65 10.56 -12.75 0.46
N GLY A 66 11.85 -12.36 0.50
CA GLY A 66 12.90 -12.85 -0.38
C GLY A 66 12.78 -12.43 -1.85
N LYS A 67 11.73 -11.72 -2.25
CA LYS A 67 11.52 -11.24 -3.63
C LYS A 67 12.07 -9.84 -3.80
N ARG A 68 12.93 -9.66 -4.81
CA ARG A 68 13.47 -8.33 -5.16
C ARG A 68 12.39 -7.40 -5.67
N MET A 69 12.32 -6.21 -5.09
CA MET A 69 11.31 -5.18 -5.38
C MET A 69 11.82 -4.04 -6.26
N ASN A 70 13.14 -3.92 -6.50
CA ASN A 70 13.68 -2.91 -7.40
C ASN A 70 13.02 -2.96 -8.78
N GLY A 71 12.70 -1.79 -9.33
CA GLY A 71 12.03 -1.68 -10.64
C GLY A 71 10.55 -2.02 -10.65
N LYS A 72 9.98 -2.45 -9.52
CA LYS A 72 8.54 -2.67 -9.40
C LYS A 72 7.80 -1.34 -9.28
N LYS A 73 6.62 -1.26 -9.89
CA LYS A 73 5.71 -0.11 -9.73
C LYS A 73 5.05 -0.18 -8.36
N THR A 74 4.61 0.96 -7.83
CA THR A 74 3.95 1.07 -6.51
C THR A 74 2.84 0.03 -6.30
N TYR A 75 1.95 -0.15 -7.28
CA TYR A 75 0.87 -1.13 -7.17
C TYR A 75 1.38 -2.59 -7.05
N GLN A 76 2.54 -2.91 -7.64
CA GLN A 76 3.14 -4.24 -7.54
C GLN A 76 3.77 -4.47 -6.16
N VAL A 77 4.32 -3.41 -5.55
CA VAL A 77 4.84 -3.43 -4.17
C VAL A 77 3.70 -3.58 -3.17
N VAL A 78 2.58 -2.87 -3.39
CA VAL A 78 1.36 -3.03 -2.59
C VAL A 78 0.81 -4.46 -2.67
N ARG A 79 0.71 -5.02 -3.87
CA ARG A 79 0.29 -6.42 -4.08
C ARG A 79 1.23 -7.44 -3.43
N ALA A 80 2.50 -7.10 -3.29
CA ALA A 80 3.47 -7.96 -2.60
C ALA A 80 3.32 -7.91 -1.07
N GLY A 81 2.51 -6.98 -0.51
CA GLY A 81 2.15 -6.93 0.90
C GLY A 81 2.61 -5.69 1.66
N ILE A 82 3.20 -4.68 1.01
CA ILE A 82 3.53 -3.41 1.66
C ILE A 82 2.35 -2.45 1.54
N ALA A 83 1.78 -2.05 2.68
CA ALA A 83 0.81 -0.97 2.76
C ALA A 83 1.43 0.26 3.41
N ARG A 84 0.95 1.45 3.04
CA ARG A 84 1.37 2.72 3.64
C ARG A 84 0.16 3.58 3.95
N THR A 85 0.14 4.14 5.16
CA THR A 85 -0.80 5.21 5.52
C THR A 85 -0.23 6.56 5.07
N PHE A 86 -1.09 7.42 4.52
CA PHE A 86 -0.71 8.77 4.10
C PHE A 86 -1.32 9.81 5.04
N GLN A 87 -0.58 10.87 5.34
CA GLN A 87 -1.07 11.96 6.21
C GLN A 87 -2.18 12.78 5.55
N ASN A 88 -2.13 12.95 4.22
CA ASN A 88 -3.14 13.64 3.44
C ASN A 88 -3.92 12.61 2.63
N ILE A 89 -5.05 12.20 3.17
CA ILE A 89 -6.01 11.35 2.46
C ILE A 89 -6.82 12.26 1.55
N ARG A 90 -6.90 11.91 0.26
CA ARG A 90 -7.83 12.53 -0.68
C ARG A 90 -8.97 11.56 -0.87
N LEU A 91 -10.12 11.93 -0.36
CA LEU A 91 -11.37 11.22 -0.62
C LEU A 91 -11.93 11.65 -1.98
N PHE A 92 -12.79 10.83 -2.52
CA PHE A 92 -13.61 11.16 -3.69
C PHE A 92 -14.88 11.82 -3.17
N ASP A 93 -14.89 13.16 -3.11
CA ASP A 93 -15.92 13.97 -2.48
C ASP A 93 -17.34 13.73 -3.05
N GLN A 94 -17.44 13.27 -4.30
CA GLN A 94 -18.70 12.94 -4.97
C GLN A 94 -19.16 11.50 -4.78
N MET A 95 -18.41 10.73 -4.01
CA MET A 95 -18.72 9.34 -3.68
C MET A 95 -19.13 9.24 -2.22
N THR A 96 -19.94 8.25 -1.90
CA THR A 96 -20.31 7.99 -0.51
C THR A 96 -19.13 7.47 0.29
N VAL A 97 -19.24 7.50 1.62
CA VAL A 97 -18.24 6.95 2.53
C VAL A 97 -17.98 5.46 2.22
N GLU A 98 -19.05 4.69 1.98
CA GLU A 98 -18.94 3.28 1.61
C GLU A 98 -18.24 3.10 0.26
N GLU A 99 -18.58 3.88 -0.77
CA GLU A 99 -17.96 3.81 -2.08
C GLU A 99 -16.47 4.13 -2.04
N ASN A 100 -16.04 5.11 -1.21
CA ASN A 100 -14.64 5.40 -0.96
C ASN A 100 -13.89 4.18 -0.39
N VAL A 101 -14.52 3.43 0.53
CA VAL A 101 -13.94 2.18 1.08
C VAL A 101 -13.92 1.09 0.01
N LEU A 102 -14.96 0.96 -0.81
CA LEU A 102 -15.05 -0.03 -1.89
C LEU A 102 -13.96 0.17 -2.96
N VAL A 103 -13.57 1.42 -3.26
CA VAL A 103 -12.45 1.71 -4.15
C VAL A 103 -11.16 1.02 -3.69
N ALA A 104 -10.91 0.96 -2.37
CA ALA A 104 -9.73 0.29 -1.82
C ALA A 104 -9.77 -1.24 -2.03
N PHE A 105 -10.94 -1.85 -2.15
CA PHE A 105 -11.10 -3.29 -2.43
C PHE A 105 -10.96 -3.65 -3.90
N ASN A 106 -10.79 -2.69 -4.82
CA ASN A 106 -10.77 -2.95 -6.26
C ASN A 106 -9.73 -4.01 -6.68
N GLU A 107 -8.61 -4.12 -5.97
CA GLU A 107 -7.61 -5.17 -6.20
C GLU A 107 -8.05 -6.58 -5.75
N SER A 108 -9.11 -6.68 -4.94
CA SER A 108 -9.62 -7.96 -4.41
C SER A 108 -10.64 -8.63 -5.36
N PHE A 109 -11.06 -7.93 -6.43
CA PHE A 109 -11.97 -8.50 -7.41
C PHE A 109 -11.28 -9.54 -8.28
N THR A 110 -11.85 -10.73 -8.33
CA THR A 110 -11.34 -11.84 -9.13
C THR A 110 -12.14 -12.08 -10.42
N TYR A 111 -13.28 -11.39 -10.58
CA TYR A 111 -14.07 -11.52 -11.80
C TYR A 111 -13.39 -10.79 -12.97
N ARG A 112 -13.38 -11.46 -14.14
CA ARG A 112 -12.86 -10.88 -15.37
C ARG A 112 -13.85 -9.86 -15.93
N LEU A 113 -13.36 -8.98 -16.80
CA LEU A 113 -14.16 -7.94 -17.47
C LEU A 113 -15.48 -8.48 -18.06
N GLY A 114 -15.46 -9.68 -18.64
CA GLY A 114 -16.66 -10.36 -19.14
C GLY A 114 -17.69 -10.66 -18.03
N GLY A 115 -17.25 -11.05 -16.84
CA GLY A 115 -18.13 -11.29 -15.70
C GLY A 115 -18.85 -10.03 -15.21
N ALA A 116 -18.17 -8.88 -15.25
CA ALA A 116 -18.74 -7.58 -14.94
C ALA A 116 -19.78 -7.14 -16.00
N ILE A 117 -19.47 -7.30 -17.30
CA ILE A 117 -20.36 -6.92 -18.41
C ILE A 117 -21.64 -7.74 -18.39
N PHE A 118 -21.53 -9.07 -18.23
CA PHE A 118 -22.68 -9.99 -18.23
C PHE A 118 -23.35 -10.14 -16.87
N ARG A 119 -22.88 -9.43 -15.81
CA ARG A 119 -23.45 -9.44 -14.46
C ARG A 119 -23.74 -10.86 -13.96
N THR A 120 -22.75 -11.75 -14.05
CA THR A 120 -22.87 -13.16 -13.67
C THR A 120 -23.25 -13.33 -12.19
N PRO A 121 -23.82 -14.47 -11.77
CA PRO A 121 -24.09 -14.73 -10.34
C PRO A 121 -22.86 -14.56 -9.45
N THR A 122 -21.66 -14.88 -9.96
CA THR A 122 -20.39 -14.68 -9.26
C THR A 122 -20.08 -13.20 -9.05
N PHE A 123 -20.39 -12.35 -10.03
CA PHE A 123 -20.26 -10.88 -9.89
C PHE A 123 -21.13 -10.39 -8.75
N TRP A 124 -22.45 -10.69 -8.75
CA TRP A 124 -23.35 -10.23 -7.70
C TRP A 124 -23.01 -10.74 -6.30
N LYS A 125 -22.45 -11.97 -6.23
CA LYS A 125 -21.98 -12.50 -4.95
C LYS A 125 -20.79 -11.71 -4.44
N GLN A 126 -19.78 -11.45 -5.27
CA GLN A 126 -18.58 -10.70 -4.88
C GLN A 126 -18.91 -9.25 -4.50
N GLU A 127 -19.80 -8.60 -5.25
CA GLU A 127 -20.28 -7.24 -4.90
C GLU A 127 -20.88 -7.22 -3.50
N ARG A 128 -21.82 -8.12 -3.19
CA ARG A 128 -22.44 -8.18 -1.85
C ARG A 128 -21.42 -8.48 -0.76
N ASP A 129 -20.48 -9.38 -1.01
CA ASP A 129 -19.43 -9.72 -0.04
C ASP A 129 -18.51 -8.50 0.23
N MET A 130 -18.25 -7.68 -0.79
CA MET A 130 -17.44 -6.45 -0.64
C MET A 130 -18.19 -5.36 0.10
N HIS A 131 -19.47 -5.14 -0.21
CA HIS A 131 -20.32 -4.22 0.54
C HIS A 131 -20.39 -4.62 2.02
N ALA A 132 -20.60 -5.90 2.33
CA ALA A 132 -20.61 -6.38 3.71
C ALA A 132 -19.28 -6.09 4.43
N LYS A 133 -18.14 -6.35 3.76
CA LYS A 133 -16.81 -6.05 4.31
C LYS A 133 -16.58 -4.55 4.51
N ALA A 134 -17.06 -3.70 3.58
CA ALA A 134 -16.95 -2.26 3.71
C ALA A 134 -17.70 -1.77 4.94
N ILE A 135 -18.94 -2.23 5.15
CA ILE A 135 -19.74 -1.89 6.33
C ILE A 135 -19.08 -2.41 7.61
N ASP A 136 -18.53 -3.63 7.60
CA ASP A 136 -17.80 -4.16 8.77
C ASP A 136 -16.57 -3.33 9.12
N LEU A 137 -15.83 -2.83 8.12
CA LEU A 137 -14.73 -1.89 8.36
C LEU A 137 -15.22 -0.56 8.93
N LEU A 138 -16.27 0.02 8.34
CA LEU A 138 -16.85 1.28 8.84
C LEU A 138 -17.32 1.14 10.28
N ARG A 139 -17.88 -0.02 10.66
CA ARG A 139 -18.32 -0.32 12.04
C ARG A 139 -17.16 -0.29 13.03
N ILE A 140 -15.95 -0.72 12.65
CA ILE A 140 -14.76 -0.65 13.53
C ILE A 140 -14.49 0.79 13.98
N PHE A 141 -14.84 1.77 13.14
CA PHE A 141 -14.63 3.20 13.39
C PHE A 141 -15.92 3.93 13.82
N GLY A 142 -17.06 3.22 13.97
CA GLY A 142 -18.36 3.81 14.31
C GLY A 142 -18.95 4.68 13.19
N LEU A 143 -18.58 4.41 11.93
CA LEU A 143 -18.98 5.18 10.74
C LEU A 143 -20.04 4.48 9.90
N GLU A 144 -20.56 3.32 10.32
CA GLU A 144 -21.56 2.56 9.57
C GLU A 144 -22.85 3.35 9.30
N GLY A 145 -23.23 4.25 10.22
CA GLY A 145 -24.39 5.13 10.05
C GLY A 145 -24.21 6.22 9.00
N LEU A 146 -22.98 6.45 8.55
CA LEU A 146 -22.63 7.45 7.53
C LEU A 146 -22.31 6.83 6.17
N ALA A 147 -22.48 5.51 6.02
CA ALA A 147 -22.07 4.78 4.83
C ALA A 147 -22.59 5.37 3.52
N GLU A 148 -23.85 5.81 3.50
CA GLU A 148 -24.53 6.39 2.32
C GLU A 148 -24.38 7.92 2.18
N THR A 149 -23.68 8.57 3.11
CA THR A 149 -23.43 10.03 3.01
C THR A 149 -22.23 10.31 2.11
N GLU A 150 -22.23 11.44 1.40
CA GLU A 150 -21.06 11.93 0.67
C GLU A 150 -19.89 12.18 1.62
N ALA A 151 -18.67 11.90 1.16
CA ALA A 151 -17.45 11.92 1.96
C ALA A 151 -16.85 13.32 2.15
#